data_cb54c65ffbab7ffe01c9c5a81c20174a
#
_entry.id   cb54c65ffbab7ffe01c9c5a81c20174a
#
_cell.length_a   1.000
_cell.length_b   1.000
_cell.length_c   1.000
_cell.angle_alpha   90.00
_cell.angle_beta   90.00
_cell.angle_gamma   90.00
#
_symmetry.space_group_name_H-M   'P 1'
#
loop_
_entity.id
_entity.type
_entity.pdbx_description
1 polymer ?
#
loop_
_entity_poly.entity_id
_entity_poly.type
_entity_poly.pdbx_seq_one_letter_code
_entity_poly.pdbx_strand_id
1 'polypeptide(L)'
;MQKIAKKFVEVMRECSHVAKNGTNEFHRYKYATAADVLEKVNASLTKHGLVSVVTPTLLNIQEVTTAKGNIERLATVEVSIMLIDSESGESLTLKGIGSGQDPSDKAIAKAQVMGIKYAYLSSLAIATNDDPEADSKTDAAMNFKPPISSDTSPAQNKNSLARAKPVTKLLYYDCGSTISQKVADYSQNKFGKFLCYDCQRAKKSAA
;
A
#
# COMPACT_ATOMS: atom_id res chain seq x y z
N MET A 1 -11.78 -34.39 10.01
CA MET A 1 -11.99 -32.98 9.59
C MET A 1 -13.44 -32.48 9.77
N GLN A 2 -14.40 -33.28 10.14
CA GLN A 2 -15.77 -32.78 10.32
C GLN A 2 -15.99 -31.95 11.58
N LYS A 3 -15.30 -32.28 12.68
CA LYS A 3 -15.47 -31.59 13.96
C LYS A 3 -14.84 -30.18 13.90
N ILE A 4 -13.60 -30.08 13.47
CA ILE A 4 -12.92 -28.79 13.35
C ILE A 4 -13.62 -27.87 12.34
N ALA A 5 -14.14 -28.41 11.23
CA ALA A 5 -14.85 -27.62 10.23
C ALA A 5 -16.13 -26.97 10.80
N LYS A 6 -16.88 -27.69 11.67
CA LYS A 6 -18.05 -27.13 12.34
C LYS A 6 -17.67 -26.00 13.30
N LYS A 7 -16.63 -26.20 14.11
CA LYS A 7 -16.13 -25.16 15.01
C LYS A 7 -15.60 -23.95 14.24
N PHE A 8 -14.94 -24.17 13.10
CA PHE A 8 -14.42 -23.11 12.25
C PHE A 8 -15.53 -22.23 11.66
N VAL A 9 -16.67 -22.84 11.28
CA VAL A 9 -17.87 -22.10 10.84
C VAL A 9 -18.40 -21.17 11.93
N GLU A 10 -18.42 -21.61 13.20
CA GLU A 10 -18.85 -20.74 14.32
C GLU A 10 -17.87 -19.55 14.50
N VAL A 11 -16.57 -19.82 14.41
CA VAL A 11 -15.56 -18.74 14.43
C VAL A 11 -15.78 -17.73 13.29
N MET A 12 -16.06 -18.21 12.08
CA MET A 12 -16.36 -17.33 10.93
C MET A 12 -17.59 -16.46 11.18
N ARG A 13 -18.65 -16.99 11.77
CA ARG A 13 -19.85 -16.21 12.12
C ARG A 13 -19.54 -15.09 13.11
N GLU A 14 -18.80 -15.40 14.16
CA GLU A 14 -18.46 -14.45 15.20
C GLU A 14 -17.47 -13.37 14.72
N CYS A 15 -16.56 -13.77 13.82
CA CYS A 15 -15.54 -12.90 13.25
C CYS A 15 -15.93 -12.24 11.92
N SER A 16 -17.21 -12.25 11.54
CA SER A 16 -17.66 -11.78 10.22
C SER A 16 -17.24 -10.34 9.84
N HIS A 17 -17.00 -9.49 10.84
CA HIS A 17 -16.58 -8.11 10.64
C HIS A 17 -15.64 -7.64 11.75
N VAL A 18 -14.63 -6.82 11.39
CA VAL A 18 -13.73 -6.13 12.32
C VAL A 18 -13.77 -4.64 12.06
N ALA A 19 -13.92 -3.85 13.14
CA ALA A 19 -13.95 -2.40 13.06
C ALA A 19 -12.55 -1.83 12.74
N LYS A 20 -12.51 -0.67 12.06
CA LYS A 20 -11.30 0.06 11.73
C LYS A 20 -10.97 1.08 12.83
N ASN A 21 -10.20 0.67 13.84
CA ASN A 21 -9.77 1.55 14.93
C ASN A 21 -8.42 2.23 14.65
N GLY A 22 -7.61 1.70 13.74
CA GLY A 22 -6.36 2.32 13.31
C GLY A 22 -6.57 3.49 12.36
N THR A 23 -5.74 4.52 12.47
CA THR A 23 -5.70 5.67 11.57
C THR A 23 -4.30 5.83 11.00
N ASN A 24 -4.17 5.88 9.70
CA ASN A 24 -2.95 6.30 9.03
C ASN A 24 -3.05 7.80 8.75
N GLU A 25 -2.37 8.62 9.57
CA GLU A 25 -2.42 10.08 9.46
C GLU A 25 -1.77 10.60 8.18
N PHE A 26 -0.74 9.91 7.69
CA PHE A 26 -0.02 10.31 6.48
C PHE A 26 -0.89 10.16 5.23
N HIS A 27 -1.57 9.02 5.08
CA HIS A 27 -2.45 8.74 3.94
C HIS A 27 -3.93 9.04 4.22
N ARG A 28 -4.28 9.44 5.46
CA ARG A 28 -5.63 9.85 5.91
C ARG A 28 -6.71 8.78 5.69
N TYR A 29 -6.39 7.52 5.97
CA TYR A 29 -7.39 6.44 5.95
C TYR A 29 -7.43 5.68 7.29
N LYS A 30 -8.58 5.05 7.55
CA LYS A 30 -8.77 4.14 8.68
C LYS A 30 -8.54 2.70 8.23
N TYR A 31 -7.98 1.88 9.12
CA TYR A 31 -7.74 0.47 8.85
C TYR A 31 -7.98 -0.37 10.11
N ALA A 32 -8.30 -1.67 9.92
CA ALA A 32 -8.34 -2.62 11.01
C ALA A 32 -6.92 -2.95 11.45
N THR A 33 -6.58 -2.70 12.71
CA THR A 33 -5.24 -3.00 13.25
C THR A 33 -5.04 -4.51 13.39
N ALA A 34 -3.79 -4.96 13.49
CA ALA A 34 -3.53 -6.36 13.82
C ALA A 34 -4.07 -6.72 15.20
N ALA A 35 -4.04 -5.79 16.16
CA ALA A 35 -4.60 -5.99 17.49
C ALA A 35 -6.11 -6.25 17.44
N ASP A 36 -6.88 -5.41 16.71
CA ASP A 36 -8.33 -5.59 16.59
C ASP A 36 -8.70 -6.97 16.01
N VAL A 37 -7.96 -7.43 14.99
CA VAL A 37 -8.19 -8.73 14.36
C VAL A 37 -7.83 -9.86 15.31
N LEU A 38 -6.65 -9.80 15.92
CA LEU A 38 -6.14 -10.87 16.79
C LEU A 38 -6.96 -11.01 18.06
N GLU A 39 -7.38 -9.91 18.68
CA GLU A 39 -8.25 -9.94 19.87
C GLU A 39 -9.57 -10.64 19.56
N LYS A 40 -10.24 -10.24 18.49
CA LYS A 40 -11.52 -10.84 18.10
C LYS A 40 -11.40 -12.33 17.74
N VAL A 41 -10.37 -12.68 16.95
CA VAL A 41 -10.13 -14.06 16.54
C VAL A 41 -9.75 -14.92 17.73
N ASN A 42 -8.85 -14.44 18.62
CA ASN A 42 -8.46 -15.19 19.80
C ASN A 42 -9.64 -15.49 20.73
N ALA A 43 -10.51 -14.51 20.98
CA ALA A 43 -11.71 -14.69 21.79
C ALA A 43 -12.63 -15.78 21.20
N SER A 44 -12.82 -15.80 19.89
CA SER A 44 -13.67 -16.81 19.24
C SER A 44 -13.00 -18.19 19.17
N LEU A 45 -11.70 -18.27 18.83
CA LEU A 45 -10.96 -19.54 18.82
C LEU A 45 -11.00 -20.22 20.21
N THR A 46 -10.70 -19.47 21.27
CA THR A 46 -10.71 -19.99 22.64
C THR A 46 -12.09 -20.43 23.08
N LYS A 47 -13.14 -19.68 22.74
CA LYS A 47 -14.53 -20.04 23.02
C LYS A 47 -14.92 -21.38 22.40
N HIS A 48 -14.43 -21.67 21.20
CA HIS A 48 -14.73 -22.91 20.48
C HIS A 48 -13.69 -24.04 20.68
N GLY A 49 -12.72 -23.84 21.59
CA GLY A 49 -11.71 -24.83 21.91
C GLY A 49 -10.73 -25.12 20.76
N LEU A 50 -10.41 -24.10 19.97
CA LEU A 50 -9.42 -24.17 18.89
C LEU A 50 -8.10 -23.56 19.34
N VAL A 51 -7.03 -24.36 19.26
CA VAL A 51 -5.65 -23.91 19.50
C VAL A 51 -5.05 -23.36 18.22
N SER A 52 -4.31 -22.26 18.31
CA SER A 52 -3.62 -21.65 17.17
C SER A 52 -2.11 -21.69 17.38
N VAL A 53 -1.39 -22.32 16.45
CA VAL A 53 0.07 -22.40 16.43
C VAL A 53 0.60 -21.72 15.19
N VAL A 54 1.39 -20.66 15.36
CA VAL A 54 1.92 -19.83 14.28
C VAL A 54 3.36 -20.17 13.99
N THR A 55 3.68 -20.46 12.73
CA THR A 55 5.05 -20.73 12.24
C THR A 55 5.38 -19.75 11.11
N PRO A 56 6.23 -18.74 11.35
CA PRO A 56 6.68 -17.82 10.31
C PRO A 56 7.87 -18.42 9.55
N THR A 57 7.93 -18.15 8.24
CA THR A 57 9.05 -18.47 7.35
C THR A 57 9.49 -17.23 6.60
N LEU A 58 10.72 -16.78 6.78
CA LEU A 58 11.28 -15.68 6.03
C LEU A 58 11.48 -16.11 4.57
N LEU A 59 10.77 -15.44 3.64
CA LEU A 59 10.90 -15.70 2.21
C LEU A 59 12.00 -14.85 1.58
N ASN A 60 12.04 -13.58 1.94
CA ASN A 60 13.00 -12.63 1.39
C ASN A 60 13.27 -11.48 2.36
N ILE A 61 14.47 -10.92 2.29
CA ILE A 61 14.83 -9.64 2.88
C ILE A 61 15.77 -8.92 1.92
N GLN A 62 15.47 -7.67 1.61
CA GLN A 62 16.27 -6.86 0.69
C GLN A 62 16.34 -5.42 1.15
N GLU A 63 17.40 -4.72 0.76
CA GLU A 63 17.52 -3.28 0.94
C GLU A 63 16.77 -2.56 -0.16
N VAL A 64 16.01 -1.54 0.21
CA VAL A 64 15.26 -0.68 -0.69
C VAL A 64 15.60 0.77 -0.40
N THR A 65 15.74 1.57 -1.46
CA THR A 65 15.98 3.01 -1.31
C THR A 65 14.64 3.74 -1.37
N THR A 66 14.34 4.51 -0.32
CA THR A 66 13.13 5.34 -0.28
C THR A 66 13.24 6.54 -1.22
N ALA A 67 12.13 7.19 -1.52
CA ALA A 67 12.09 8.40 -2.33
C ALA A 67 12.94 9.56 -1.76
N LYS A 68 13.28 9.49 -0.46
CA LYS A 68 14.16 10.47 0.22
C LYS A 68 15.64 10.06 0.20
N GLY A 69 15.99 8.93 -0.45
CA GLY A 69 17.35 8.41 -0.52
C GLY A 69 17.80 7.61 0.71
N ASN A 70 16.94 7.34 1.67
CA ASN A 70 17.28 6.50 2.82
C ASN A 70 17.23 5.02 2.44
N ILE A 71 18.16 4.23 3.00
CA ILE A 71 18.16 2.77 2.85
C ILE A 71 17.29 2.17 3.97
N GLU A 72 16.36 1.32 3.59
CA GLU A 72 15.50 0.57 4.50
C GLU A 72 15.48 -0.90 4.11
N ARG A 73 15.08 -1.77 5.04
CA ARG A 73 14.94 -3.20 4.80
C ARG A 73 13.49 -3.53 4.53
N LEU A 74 13.22 -4.24 3.44
CA LEU A 74 11.93 -4.81 3.10
C LEU A 74 12.01 -6.32 3.31
N ALA A 75 11.28 -6.84 4.28
CA ALA A 75 11.16 -8.27 4.55
C ALA A 75 9.82 -8.78 4.04
N THR A 76 9.81 -10.01 3.51
CA THR A 76 8.59 -10.76 3.16
C THR A 76 8.59 -12.07 3.93
N VAL A 77 7.49 -12.35 4.65
CA VAL A 77 7.33 -13.51 5.51
C VAL A 77 6.07 -14.27 5.10
N GLU A 78 6.17 -15.57 4.87
CA GLU A 78 5.03 -16.48 4.87
C GLU A 78 4.71 -16.85 6.31
N VAL A 79 3.45 -16.87 6.66
CA VAL A 79 2.96 -17.35 7.95
C VAL A 79 2.06 -18.54 7.73
N SER A 80 2.37 -19.65 8.38
CA SER A 80 1.54 -20.85 8.46
C SER A 80 0.91 -20.89 9.86
N ILE A 81 -0.42 -20.95 9.93
CA ILE A 81 -1.19 -21.03 11.18
C ILE A 81 -1.90 -22.37 11.22
N MET A 82 -1.48 -23.24 12.11
CA MET A 82 -2.14 -24.52 12.33
C MET A 82 -3.18 -24.35 13.44
N LEU A 83 -4.45 -24.55 13.10
CA LEU A 83 -5.55 -24.64 14.04
C LEU A 83 -5.78 -26.09 14.42
N ILE A 84 -5.91 -26.36 15.71
CA ILE A 84 -6.09 -27.71 16.26
C ILE A 84 -7.35 -27.71 17.14
N ASP A 85 -8.25 -28.60 16.87
CA ASP A 85 -9.39 -28.86 17.77
C ASP A 85 -8.91 -29.59 19.03
N SER A 86 -9.04 -28.95 20.19
CA SER A 86 -8.56 -29.48 21.47
C SER A 86 -9.25 -30.76 21.91
N GLU A 87 -10.44 -31.09 21.38
CA GLU A 87 -11.18 -32.32 21.72
C GLU A 87 -10.86 -33.48 20.80
N SER A 88 -10.77 -33.24 19.49
CA SER A 88 -10.61 -34.29 18.51
C SER A 88 -9.20 -34.45 17.96
N GLY A 89 -8.32 -33.45 18.16
CA GLY A 89 -7.00 -33.40 17.56
C GLY A 89 -7.03 -33.15 16.05
N GLU A 90 -8.22 -32.97 15.44
CA GLU A 90 -8.30 -32.58 14.03
C GLU A 90 -7.65 -31.22 13.82
N SER A 91 -6.96 -31.05 12.70
CA SER A 91 -6.27 -29.80 12.40
C SER A 91 -6.55 -29.31 10.98
N LEU A 92 -6.42 -28.00 10.79
CA LEU A 92 -6.40 -27.35 9.49
C LEU A 92 -5.33 -26.25 9.49
N THR A 93 -4.77 -25.96 8.33
CA THR A 93 -3.70 -24.95 8.19
C THR A 93 -4.19 -23.78 7.36
N LEU A 94 -4.02 -22.58 7.90
CA LEU A 94 -4.21 -21.30 7.21
C LEU A 94 -2.83 -20.78 6.77
N LYS A 95 -2.80 -20.02 5.68
CA LYS A 95 -1.57 -19.38 5.21
C LYS A 95 -1.80 -17.90 4.93
N GLY A 96 -0.78 -17.10 5.15
CA GLY A 96 -0.77 -15.70 4.82
C GLY A 96 0.64 -15.20 4.49
N ILE A 97 0.72 -14.16 3.70
CA ILE A 97 1.98 -13.49 3.36
C ILE A 97 1.89 -12.04 3.88
N GLY A 98 2.97 -11.59 4.50
CA GLY A 98 3.10 -10.22 4.92
C GLY A 98 4.42 -9.62 4.49
N SER A 99 4.42 -8.33 4.19
CA SER A 99 5.62 -7.55 3.94
C SER A 99 5.74 -6.42 4.94
N GLY A 100 6.97 -6.15 5.38
CA GLY A 100 7.26 -5.10 6.34
C GLY A 100 8.51 -4.33 5.96
N GLN A 101 8.42 -3.01 5.97
CA GLN A 101 9.53 -2.12 5.68
C GLN A 101 9.93 -1.34 6.94
N ASP A 102 11.23 -1.29 7.21
CA ASP A 102 11.78 -0.63 8.40
C ASP A 102 13.24 -0.22 8.17
N PRO A 103 13.67 0.97 8.63
CA PRO A 103 15.07 1.40 8.52
C PRO A 103 16.02 0.63 9.42
N SER A 104 15.52 -0.15 10.40
CA SER A 104 16.34 -0.85 11.41
C SER A 104 16.04 -2.36 11.43
N ASP A 105 15.72 -2.90 12.61
CA ASP A 105 15.59 -4.33 12.89
C ASP A 105 14.17 -4.88 12.82
N LYS A 106 13.16 -4.01 12.67
CA LYS A 106 11.74 -4.37 12.81
C LYS A 106 11.07 -4.85 11.52
N ALA A 107 11.77 -4.89 10.39
CA ALA A 107 11.18 -5.28 9.11
C ALA A 107 10.53 -6.67 9.17
N ILE A 108 11.24 -7.67 9.72
CA ILE A 108 10.73 -9.05 9.85
C ILE A 108 9.53 -9.10 10.79
N ALA A 109 9.58 -8.41 11.95
CA ALA A 109 8.49 -8.40 12.91
C ALA A 109 7.22 -7.75 12.30
N LYS A 110 7.37 -6.65 11.57
CA LYS A 110 6.26 -6.01 10.83
C LYS A 110 5.68 -6.96 9.78
N ALA A 111 6.52 -7.63 9.00
CA ALA A 111 6.10 -8.60 7.99
C ALA A 111 5.33 -9.77 8.61
N GLN A 112 5.83 -10.34 9.72
CA GLN A 112 5.18 -11.43 10.43
C GLN A 112 3.78 -11.02 10.95
N VAL A 113 3.66 -9.89 11.63
CA VAL A 113 2.38 -9.39 12.15
C VAL A 113 1.37 -9.17 11.02
N MET A 114 1.83 -8.62 9.91
CA MET A 114 1.01 -8.44 8.70
C MET A 114 0.55 -9.79 8.12
N GLY A 115 1.46 -10.75 8.01
CA GLY A 115 1.15 -12.12 7.53
C GLY A 115 0.08 -12.80 8.38
N ILE A 116 0.19 -12.74 9.71
CA ILE A 116 -0.81 -13.30 10.64
C ILE A 116 -2.17 -12.63 10.45
N LYS A 117 -2.20 -11.30 10.42
CA LYS A 117 -3.43 -10.52 10.22
C LYS A 117 -4.14 -10.94 8.93
N TYR A 118 -3.43 -10.98 7.81
CA TYR A 118 -4.03 -11.33 6.53
C TYR A 118 -4.36 -12.82 6.39
N ALA A 119 -3.62 -13.71 7.06
CA ALA A 119 -4.02 -15.12 7.13
C ALA A 119 -5.40 -15.27 7.75
N TYR A 120 -5.69 -14.62 8.87
CA TYR A 120 -7.01 -14.67 9.50
C TYR A 120 -8.09 -13.95 8.69
N LEU A 121 -7.82 -12.72 8.20
CA LEU A 121 -8.79 -11.96 7.42
C LEU A 121 -9.27 -12.76 6.20
N SER A 122 -8.34 -13.35 5.45
CA SER A 122 -8.64 -14.09 4.23
C SER A 122 -9.32 -15.43 4.54
N SER A 123 -8.76 -16.21 5.48
CA SER A 123 -9.26 -17.58 5.76
C SER A 123 -10.61 -17.60 6.47
N LEU A 124 -10.91 -16.59 7.27
CA LEU A 124 -12.19 -16.44 7.96
C LEU A 124 -13.20 -15.58 7.18
N ALA A 125 -12.82 -15.08 5.98
CA ALA A 125 -13.62 -14.16 5.17
C ALA A 125 -14.09 -12.93 5.98
N ILE A 126 -13.21 -12.34 6.80
CA ILE A 126 -13.53 -11.19 7.65
C ILE A 126 -13.62 -9.93 6.80
N ALA A 127 -14.77 -9.27 6.81
CA ALA A 127 -14.97 -8.01 6.13
C ALA A 127 -14.35 -6.85 6.93
N THR A 128 -13.52 -6.03 6.27
CA THR A 128 -12.94 -4.80 6.84
C THR A 128 -13.51 -3.54 6.20
N ASN A 129 -14.40 -3.69 5.21
CA ASN A 129 -14.90 -2.59 4.35
C ASN A 129 -13.74 -1.85 3.64
N ASP A 130 -12.63 -2.56 3.38
CA ASP A 130 -11.58 -2.11 2.49
C ASP A 130 -11.74 -2.83 1.15
N ASP A 131 -11.79 -2.05 0.10
CA ASP A 131 -11.67 -2.56 -1.25
C ASP A 131 -10.33 -2.07 -1.81
N PRO A 132 -9.28 -2.92 -1.86
CA PRO A 132 -7.99 -2.53 -2.41
C PRO A 132 -8.07 -2.15 -3.90
N GLU A 133 -9.11 -2.61 -4.60
CA GLU A 133 -9.32 -2.29 -6.01
C GLU A 133 -9.98 -0.90 -6.20
N ALA A 134 -10.57 -0.33 -5.14
CA ALA A 134 -11.19 1.01 -5.19
C ALA A 134 -10.20 2.17 -4.98
N ASP A 135 -8.89 1.95 -5.12
CA ASP A 135 -7.87 2.99 -4.92
C ASP A 135 -7.69 3.89 -6.15
N SER A 136 -8.70 4.74 -6.37
CA SER A 136 -8.71 5.74 -7.45
C SER A 136 -7.53 6.73 -7.45
N LYS A 137 -6.76 6.81 -6.36
CA LYS A 137 -5.59 7.71 -6.25
C LYS A 137 -4.33 7.07 -6.83
N THR A 138 -4.16 5.77 -6.64
CA THR A 138 -3.05 5.03 -7.25
C THR A 138 -3.28 4.86 -8.75
N ASP A 139 -4.51 4.61 -9.18
CA ASP A 139 -4.88 4.52 -10.59
C ASP A 139 -4.67 5.86 -11.33
N ALA A 140 -4.97 6.98 -10.70
CA ALA A 140 -4.70 8.31 -11.26
C ALA A 140 -3.19 8.63 -11.36
N ALA A 141 -2.36 8.06 -10.49
CA ALA A 141 -0.90 8.22 -10.53
C ALA A 141 -0.23 7.31 -11.56
N MET A 142 -0.87 6.20 -11.94
CA MET A 142 -0.39 5.22 -12.94
C MET A 142 -0.81 5.53 -14.38
N ASN A 143 -1.17 6.74 -14.72
CA ASN A 143 -1.33 7.15 -16.13
C ASN A 143 0.04 7.12 -16.84
N PHE A 144 0.55 5.91 -17.05
CA PHE A 144 1.61 5.63 -18.02
C PHE A 144 1.05 5.92 -19.43
N LYS A 145 1.44 7.03 -20.01
CA LYS A 145 1.37 7.17 -21.46
C LYS A 145 2.33 6.15 -22.06
N PRO A 146 1.86 5.17 -22.83
CA PRO A 146 2.77 4.32 -23.59
C PRO A 146 3.58 5.21 -24.57
N PRO A 147 4.84 4.89 -24.87
CA PRO A 147 5.60 5.60 -25.88
C PRO A 147 4.87 5.49 -27.21
N ILE A 148 4.57 6.64 -27.80
CA ILE A 148 3.94 6.74 -29.11
C ILE A 148 4.96 6.25 -30.13
N SER A 149 4.75 5.04 -30.68
CA SER A 149 5.37 4.64 -31.95
C SER A 149 4.69 5.48 -33.04
N SER A 150 5.51 6.27 -33.74
CA SER A 150 5.12 6.97 -34.96
C SER A 150 4.69 5.98 -36.03
N ASP A 151 3.44 6.08 -36.55
CA ASP A 151 3.20 6.15 -37.97
C ASP A 151 1.71 6.33 -38.34
N THR A 152 1.53 7.33 -39.26
CA THR A 152 0.48 7.56 -40.25
C THR A 152 -0.96 7.88 -39.84
N SER A 153 -1.34 9.06 -40.34
CA SER A 153 -2.64 9.78 -40.44
C SER A 153 -3.69 9.10 -41.34
N PRO A 154 -4.85 9.75 -41.63
CA PRO A 154 -5.86 10.41 -40.78
C PRO A 154 -7.31 9.93 -41.03
N ALA A 155 -8.23 10.12 -40.12
CA ALA A 155 -9.63 10.38 -40.44
C ALA A 155 -10.41 11.00 -39.29
N GLN A 156 -11.17 12.03 -39.62
CA GLN A 156 -12.02 12.89 -38.78
C GLN A 156 -13.16 12.13 -38.11
N ASN A 157 -13.50 12.47 -36.85
CA ASN A 157 -14.89 12.78 -36.54
C ASN A 157 -15.05 13.64 -35.30
N LYS A 158 -16.02 14.55 -35.34
CA LYS A 158 -16.32 15.64 -34.44
C LYS A 158 -17.26 15.22 -33.29
N ASN A 159 -17.15 15.98 -32.19
CA ASN A 159 -18.12 16.23 -31.11
C ASN A 159 -17.99 15.38 -29.84
N SER A 160 -17.57 16.00 -28.72
CA SER A 160 -18.36 16.84 -27.84
C SER A 160 -17.51 17.42 -26.70
N LEU A 161 -17.83 18.64 -26.31
CA LEU A 161 -17.11 19.48 -25.34
C LEU A 161 -17.20 18.97 -23.89
N ALA A 162 -16.03 18.87 -23.22
CA ALA A 162 -15.92 19.19 -21.82
C ALA A 162 -14.53 19.81 -21.60
N ARG A 163 -14.54 21.01 -21.07
CA ARG A 163 -13.46 22.00 -21.03
C ARG A 163 -12.45 21.67 -19.92
N ALA A 164 -11.37 20.95 -20.26
CA ALA A 164 -10.20 20.84 -19.38
C ALA A 164 -9.29 22.05 -19.63
N LYS A 165 -8.92 22.77 -18.56
CA LYS A 165 -8.00 23.90 -18.62
C LYS A 165 -6.63 23.41 -19.12
N PRO A 166 -5.98 24.09 -20.08
CA PRO A 166 -4.68 23.70 -20.59
C PRO A 166 -3.61 23.90 -19.51
N VAL A 167 -2.88 22.86 -19.19
CA VAL A 167 -1.64 22.95 -18.42
C VAL A 167 -0.57 23.48 -19.36
N THR A 168 -0.32 24.78 -19.32
CA THR A 168 0.71 25.45 -20.10
C THR A 168 2.07 24.95 -19.61
N LYS A 169 2.78 24.16 -20.43
CA LYS A 169 4.18 23.81 -20.17
C LYS A 169 5.01 25.08 -20.44
N LEU A 170 5.48 25.71 -19.36
CA LEU A 170 6.42 26.80 -19.44
C LEU A 170 7.82 26.23 -19.68
N LEU A 171 8.40 26.54 -20.82
CA LEU A 171 9.78 26.22 -21.19
C LEU A 171 10.73 27.32 -20.68
N TYR A 172 11.82 26.89 -20.07
CA TYR A 172 12.86 27.81 -19.65
C TYR A 172 13.82 28.17 -20.80
N TYR A 173 14.19 29.45 -20.89
CA TYR A 173 14.90 30.02 -22.06
C TYR A 173 16.38 29.62 -22.18
N ASP A 174 17.10 29.38 -21.06
CA ASP A 174 18.57 29.21 -21.07
C ASP A 174 19.03 27.73 -21.01
N CYS A 175 18.28 26.79 -20.38
CA CYS A 175 18.70 25.40 -20.24
C CYS A 175 17.70 24.36 -20.77
N GLY A 176 16.57 24.77 -21.35
CA GLY A 176 15.56 23.87 -21.94
C GLY A 176 14.78 23.02 -20.94
N SER A 177 14.99 23.17 -19.63
CA SER A 177 14.29 22.40 -18.60
C SER A 177 12.85 22.86 -18.43
N THR A 178 11.91 21.93 -18.28
CA THR A 178 10.52 22.24 -17.96
C THR A 178 10.39 22.59 -16.48
N ILE A 179 9.72 23.72 -16.18
CA ILE A 179 9.47 24.18 -14.81
C ILE A 179 7.98 24.20 -14.50
N SER A 180 7.63 23.94 -13.24
CA SER A 180 6.23 24.07 -12.78
C SER A 180 5.84 25.55 -12.65
N GLN A 181 4.52 25.84 -12.72
CA GLN A 181 4.00 27.20 -12.57
C GLN A 181 4.50 27.87 -11.28
N LYS A 182 4.55 27.16 -10.16
CA LYS A 182 5.04 27.72 -8.87
C LYS A 182 6.51 28.14 -8.92
N VAL A 183 7.35 27.36 -9.62
CA VAL A 183 8.78 27.70 -9.80
C VAL A 183 8.94 28.86 -10.75
N ALA A 184 8.12 28.94 -11.78
CA ALA A 184 8.07 30.05 -12.73
C ALA A 184 7.70 31.39 -12.03
N ASP A 185 6.60 31.37 -11.25
CA ASP A 185 6.09 32.54 -10.52
C ASP A 185 7.13 33.05 -9.50
N TYR A 186 7.74 32.14 -8.72
CA TYR A 186 8.80 32.49 -7.77
C TYR A 186 10.03 33.08 -8.47
N SER A 187 10.45 32.44 -9.57
CA SER A 187 11.62 32.87 -10.34
C SER A 187 11.41 34.21 -11.00
N GLN A 188 10.24 34.48 -11.56
CA GLN A 188 9.86 35.74 -12.17
C GLN A 188 9.86 36.85 -11.13
N ASN A 189 9.27 36.62 -9.95
CA ASN A 189 9.21 37.63 -8.89
C ASN A 189 10.58 37.97 -8.30
N LYS A 190 11.47 36.97 -8.20
CA LYS A 190 12.77 37.19 -7.53
C LYS A 190 13.92 37.57 -8.46
N PHE A 191 13.90 37.09 -9.70
CA PHE A 191 15.00 37.24 -10.64
C PHE A 191 14.60 37.95 -11.95
N GLY A 192 13.32 38.30 -12.12
CA GLY A 192 12.79 38.93 -13.33
C GLY A 192 12.79 38.01 -14.57
N LYS A 193 13.10 36.71 -14.41
CA LYS A 193 13.21 35.70 -15.49
C LYS A 193 12.75 34.34 -15.01
N PHE A 194 12.28 33.51 -15.94
CA PHE A 194 11.92 32.11 -15.66
C PHE A 194 13.19 31.27 -15.55
N LEU A 195 13.59 30.86 -14.34
CA LEU A 195 14.79 30.08 -14.04
C LEU A 195 14.44 28.75 -13.43
N CYS A 196 15.03 27.63 -13.90
CA CYS A 196 14.94 26.35 -13.21
C CYS A 196 15.74 26.41 -11.88
N TYR A 197 15.53 25.41 -11.02
CA TYR A 197 16.09 25.40 -9.67
C TYR A 197 17.64 25.51 -9.66
N ASP A 198 18.30 24.84 -10.60
CA ASP A 198 19.78 24.88 -10.71
C ASP A 198 20.31 26.22 -11.18
N CYS A 199 19.62 26.85 -12.13
CA CYS A 199 19.97 28.18 -12.60
C CYS A 199 19.68 29.26 -11.55
N GLN A 200 18.70 29.10 -10.68
CA GLN A 200 18.46 29.96 -9.51
C GLN A 200 19.60 29.85 -8.49
N ARG A 201 20.14 28.63 -8.27
CA ARG A 201 21.29 28.40 -7.39
C ARG A 201 22.56 29.05 -7.94
N ALA A 202 22.83 28.85 -9.22
CA ALA A 202 24.03 29.45 -9.87
C ALA A 202 24.05 30.98 -9.78
N LYS A 203 22.88 31.63 -9.87
CA LYS A 203 22.79 33.10 -9.71
C LYS A 203 22.87 33.58 -8.26
N LYS A 204 22.56 32.73 -7.27
CA LYS A 204 22.75 33.09 -5.85
C LYS A 204 24.20 33.01 -5.40
N SER A 205 25.02 32.19 -6.04
CA SER A 205 26.45 32.06 -5.73
C SER A 205 27.32 33.10 -6.47
N ALA A 206 26.75 33.89 -7.37
CA ALA A 206 27.44 34.91 -8.15
C ALA A 206 27.08 36.36 -7.73
N ALA A 207 26.33 36.57 -6.67
CA ALA A 207 25.97 37.82 -6.04
C ALA A 207 26.43 37.83 -4.57
#